data_df65c7dc938fb9cddec36d99d7cab22c
#
_entry.id   df65c7dc938fb9cddec36d99d7cab22c
#
_cell.length_a   1.000
_cell.length_b   1.000
_cell.length_c   1.000
_cell.angle_alpha   90.00
_cell.angle_beta   90.00
_cell.angle_gamma   90.00
#
_symmetry.space_group_name_H-M   'P 1'
#
loop_
_entity.id
_entity.type
_entity.pdbx_description
1 polymer ?
#
loop_
_entity_poly.entity_id
_entity_poly.type
_entity_poly.pdbx_seq_one_letter_code
_entity_poly.pdbx_strand_id
1 'polypeptide(L)'
;MRGKRVTRSLPVADPVYGNRLLTRLVNRVMERGKKRTAEALVYGALDIIKAKGEDPIKVFETAVNSVGPKMEVRARRVGGASYQVPMEVRGDRRVSLALRWLVAFAKKRSNREFHTFAEKLAVELQEAAQGVGEAIKKRDTIQRMAEANRAFAHFKW
;
A
#
# COMPACT_ATOMS: atom_id res chain seq x y z
N MET A 1 20.98 25.79 11.24
CA MET A 1 21.77 24.68 10.63
C MET A 1 20.82 23.53 10.30
N ARG A 2 20.78 23.05 9.04
CA ARG A 2 20.05 21.81 8.71
C ARG A 2 20.87 20.62 9.20
N GLY A 3 20.36 19.85 10.18
CA GLY A 3 20.99 18.63 10.64
C GLY A 3 21.18 17.61 9.50
N LYS A 4 22.15 16.70 9.62
CA LYS A 4 22.36 15.62 8.65
C LYS A 4 21.08 14.81 8.47
N ARG A 5 20.73 14.54 7.22
CA ARG A 5 19.57 13.67 6.89
C ARG A 5 19.82 12.28 7.44
N VAL A 6 18.98 11.84 8.37
CA VAL A 6 19.05 10.48 8.93
C VAL A 6 18.75 9.47 7.82
N THR A 7 19.71 8.61 7.52
CA THR A 7 19.53 7.47 6.61
C THR A 7 18.68 6.43 7.33
N ARG A 8 17.50 6.17 6.84
CA ARG A 8 16.64 5.10 7.41
C ARG A 8 17.25 3.75 7.04
N SER A 9 17.53 2.92 8.03
CA SER A 9 17.91 1.53 7.80
C SER A 9 16.77 0.78 7.11
N LEU A 10 17.14 -0.12 6.19
CA LEU A 10 16.16 -1.02 5.58
C LEU A 10 15.61 -1.97 6.66
N PRO A 11 14.31 -2.30 6.66
CA PRO A 11 13.78 -3.27 7.60
C PRO A 11 14.43 -4.64 7.39
N VAL A 12 14.66 -5.35 8.48
CA VAL A 12 15.13 -6.74 8.45
C VAL A 12 14.10 -7.59 7.72
N ALA A 13 14.55 -8.59 6.97
CA ALA A 13 13.65 -9.51 6.29
C ALA A 13 12.82 -10.31 7.32
N ASP A 14 11.62 -10.70 6.92
CA ASP A 14 10.74 -11.52 7.74
C ASP A 14 11.37 -12.89 8.03
N PRO A 15 11.34 -13.40 9.28
CA PRO A 15 12.00 -14.64 9.63
C PRO A 15 11.39 -15.89 8.99
N VAL A 16 10.09 -15.87 8.67
CA VAL A 16 9.36 -17.02 8.12
C VAL A 16 9.50 -17.10 6.60
N TYR A 17 9.29 -15.98 5.91
CA TYR A 17 9.26 -15.92 4.45
C TYR A 17 10.48 -15.23 3.84
N GLY A 18 11.42 -14.71 4.62
CA GLY A 18 12.60 -14.02 4.12
C GLY A 18 12.33 -12.72 3.33
N ASN A 19 11.08 -12.21 3.37
CA ASN A 19 10.62 -11.13 2.52
C ASN A 19 10.56 -9.79 3.29
N ARG A 20 11.32 -8.78 2.81
CA ARG A 20 11.34 -7.43 3.41
C ARG A 20 10.04 -6.65 3.21
N LEU A 21 9.31 -6.92 2.12
CA LEU A 21 8.01 -6.29 1.89
C LEU A 21 6.98 -6.75 2.92
N LEU A 22 7.05 -8.02 3.33
CA LEU A 22 6.19 -8.57 4.37
C LEU A 22 6.44 -7.90 5.71
N THR A 23 7.70 -7.68 6.09
CA THR A 23 8.04 -6.90 7.30
C THR A 23 7.47 -5.48 7.23
N ARG A 24 7.50 -4.84 6.06
CA ARG A 24 6.87 -3.51 5.87
C ARG A 24 5.34 -3.56 6.03
N LEU A 25 4.69 -4.63 5.58
CA LEU A 25 3.25 -4.85 5.80
C LEU A 25 2.94 -5.02 7.28
N VAL A 26 3.68 -5.89 8.00
CA VAL A 26 3.55 -6.10 9.45
C VAL A 26 3.68 -4.77 10.20
N ASN A 27 4.70 -3.98 9.87
CA ASN A 27 4.90 -2.65 10.48
C ASN A 27 3.76 -1.66 10.14
N ARG A 28 3.07 -1.86 9.02
CA ARG A 28 1.91 -1.01 8.66
C ARG A 28 0.63 -1.45 9.36
N VAL A 29 0.46 -2.74 9.62
CA VAL A 29 -0.66 -3.31 10.37
C VAL A 29 -0.52 -3.03 11.86
N MET A 30 0.73 -3.00 12.35
CA MET A 30 1.04 -2.82 13.76
C MET A 30 0.45 -1.51 14.31
N GLU A 31 -0.23 -1.62 15.45
CA GLU A 31 -0.74 -0.49 16.24
C GLU A 31 -0.17 -0.54 17.66
N ARG A 32 0.15 0.62 18.21
CA ARG A 32 0.65 0.78 19.60
C ARG A 32 1.86 -0.12 19.93
N GLY A 33 2.71 -0.42 18.96
CA GLY A 33 3.89 -1.26 19.14
C GLY A 33 3.65 -2.75 19.31
N LYS A 34 2.40 -3.24 19.15
CA LYS A 34 2.04 -4.66 19.30
C LYS A 34 2.48 -5.48 18.07
N LYS A 35 3.77 -5.70 17.92
CA LYS A 35 4.35 -6.34 16.74
C LYS A 35 3.92 -7.80 16.60
N ARG A 36 3.98 -8.60 17.69
CA ARG A 36 3.56 -10.03 17.67
C ARG A 36 2.11 -10.22 17.23
N THR A 37 1.21 -9.36 17.69
CA THR A 37 -0.21 -9.39 17.27
C THR A 37 -0.34 -9.09 15.78
N ALA A 38 0.42 -8.10 15.27
CA ALA A 38 0.40 -7.77 13.85
C ALA A 38 0.98 -8.91 12.98
N GLU A 39 2.06 -9.56 13.43
CA GLU A 39 2.63 -10.74 12.79
C GLU A 39 1.60 -11.88 12.71
N ALA A 40 0.95 -12.22 13.82
CA ALA A 40 -0.09 -13.26 13.85
C ALA A 40 -1.24 -12.96 12.88
N LEU A 41 -1.71 -11.72 12.80
CA LEU A 41 -2.77 -11.32 11.87
C LEU A 41 -2.34 -11.41 10.40
N VAL A 42 -1.11 -11.01 10.09
CA VAL A 42 -0.58 -11.08 8.73
C VAL A 42 -0.33 -12.53 8.31
N TYR A 43 0.29 -13.34 9.17
CA TYR A 43 0.50 -14.75 8.88
C TYR A 43 -0.82 -15.50 8.74
N GLY A 44 -1.79 -15.25 9.62
CA GLY A 44 -3.14 -15.81 9.48
C GLY A 44 -3.80 -15.47 8.14
N ALA A 45 -3.60 -14.25 7.63
CA ALA A 45 -4.08 -13.89 6.29
C ALA A 45 -3.36 -14.68 5.17
N LEU A 46 -2.05 -14.86 5.29
CA LEU A 46 -1.27 -15.65 4.31
C LEU A 46 -1.63 -17.14 4.37
N ASP A 47 -1.91 -17.69 5.56
CA ASP A 47 -2.35 -19.07 5.73
C ASP A 47 -3.72 -19.31 5.08
N ILE A 48 -4.65 -18.35 5.16
CA ILE A 48 -5.94 -18.41 4.47
C ILE A 48 -5.73 -18.45 2.94
N ILE A 49 -4.82 -17.66 2.39
CA ILE A 49 -4.50 -17.69 0.94
C ILE A 49 -3.87 -19.03 0.57
N LYS A 50 -2.95 -19.53 1.39
CA LYS A 50 -2.31 -20.84 1.20
C LYS A 50 -3.32 -21.99 1.23
N ALA A 51 -4.30 -21.95 2.13
CA ALA A 51 -5.36 -22.95 2.24
C ALA A 51 -6.24 -23.02 0.98
N LYS A 52 -6.31 -21.95 0.18
CA LYS A 52 -6.99 -21.91 -1.12
C LYS A 52 -6.13 -22.44 -2.28
N GLY A 53 -4.90 -22.90 -2.02
CA GLY A 53 -3.99 -23.45 -3.02
C GLY A 53 -3.15 -22.41 -3.78
N GLU A 54 -3.17 -21.15 -3.36
CA GLU A 54 -2.39 -20.06 -3.97
C GLU A 54 -1.05 -19.84 -3.23
N ASP A 55 -0.01 -19.42 -3.95
CA ASP A 55 1.25 -18.98 -3.33
C ASP A 55 1.05 -17.62 -2.65
N PRO A 56 1.06 -17.55 -1.30
CA PRO A 56 0.71 -16.34 -0.58
C PRO A 56 1.67 -15.18 -0.85
N ILE A 57 2.96 -15.47 -1.09
CA ILE A 57 3.95 -14.43 -1.36
C ILE A 57 3.78 -13.85 -2.76
N LYS A 58 3.52 -14.68 -3.76
CA LYS A 58 3.24 -14.20 -5.13
C LYS A 58 1.97 -13.36 -5.19
N VAL A 59 0.89 -13.81 -4.52
CA VAL A 59 -0.35 -13.03 -4.42
C VAL A 59 -0.09 -11.69 -3.76
N PHE A 60 0.65 -11.65 -2.66
CA PHE A 60 1.00 -10.41 -1.97
C PHE A 60 1.82 -9.46 -2.83
N GLU A 61 2.87 -9.94 -3.49
CA GLU A 61 3.72 -9.11 -4.36
C GLU A 61 2.95 -8.58 -5.57
N THR A 62 2.12 -9.43 -6.19
CA THR A 62 1.23 -9.03 -7.28
C THR A 62 0.24 -7.96 -6.82
N ALA A 63 -0.39 -8.13 -5.65
CA ALA A 63 -1.28 -7.14 -5.06
C ALA A 63 -0.59 -5.79 -4.83
N VAL A 64 0.62 -5.79 -4.23
CA VAL A 64 1.38 -4.55 -4.00
C VAL A 64 1.74 -3.85 -5.32
N ASN A 65 2.14 -4.61 -6.33
CA ASN A 65 2.47 -4.07 -7.65
C ASN A 65 1.25 -3.50 -8.37
N SER A 66 0.11 -4.17 -8.28
CA SER A 66 -1.16 -3.75 -8.90
C SER A 66 -1.73 -2.49 -8.24
N VAL A 67 -1.71 -2.39 -6.91
CA VAL A 67 -2.24 -1.24 -6.16
C VAL A 67 -1.34 -0.02 -6.23
N GLY A 68 -0.03 -0.20 -6.45
CA GLY A 68 0.93 0.90 -6.47
C GLY A 68 0.71 1.90 -7.61
N PRO A 69 0.37 3.19 -7.33
CA PRO A 69 0.13 4.17 -8.38
C PRO A 69 1.42 4.56 -9.09
N LYS A 70 1.34 4.83 -10.40
CA LYS A 70 2.46 5.38 -11.20
C LYS A 70 2.60 6.89 -11.02
N MET A 71 1.48 7.58 -10.89
CA MET A 71 1.39 9.04 -10.76
C MET A 71 0.61 9.42 -9.51
N GLU A 72 0.97 10.54 -8.90
CA GLU A 72 0.20 11.18 -7.82
C GLU A 72 0.05 12.68 -8.13
N VAL A 73 -0.92 13.32 -7.51
CA VAL A 73 -1.12 14.76 -7.63
C VAL A 73 -0.62 15.43 -6.35
N ARG A 74 0.16 16.48 -6.50
CA ARG A 74 0.63 17.31 -5.38
C ARG A 74 0.25 18.75 -5.58
N ALA A 75 -0.30 19.37 -4.53
CA ALA A 75 -0.55 20.81 -4.53
C ALA A 75 0.78 21.58 -4.55
N ARG A 76 0.91 22.50 -5.49
CA ARG A 76 2.01 23.46 -5.60
C ARG A 76 1.45 24.87 -5.67
N ARG A 77 2.06 25.80 -4.93
CA ARG A 77 1.66 27.20 -4.93
C ARG A 77 2.55 27.97 -5.91
N VAL A 78 1.93 28.57 -6.92
CA VAL A 78 2.59 29.36 -7.95
C VAL A 78 1.86 30.69 -8.07
N GLY A 79 2.55 31.81 -7.84
CA GLY A 79 1.98 33.15 -7.98
C GLY A 79 0.75 33.40 -7.08
N GLY A 80 0.65 32.73 -5.91
CA GLY A 80 -0.48 32.86 -4.99
C GLY A 80 -1.62 31.84 -5.20
N ALA A 81 -1.72 31.20 -6.35
CA ALA A 81 -2.70 30.15 -6.65
C ALA A 81 -2.13 28.74 -6.35
N SER A 82 -3.00 27.83 -5.92
CA SER A 82 -2.63 26.43 -5.67
C SER A 82 -3.04 25.55 -6.86
N TYR A 83 -2.05 24.94 -7.50
CA TYR A 83 -2.24 24.04 -8.63
C TYR A 83 -1.99 22.59 -8.20
N GLN A 84 -2.79 21.67 -8.73
CA GLN A 84 -2.62 20.23 -8.53
C GLN A 84 -1.68 19.69 -9.61
N VAL A 85 -0.40 19.53 -9.26
CA VAL A 85 0.65 19.16 -10.22
C VAL A 85 0.84 17.64 -10.22
N PRO A 86 0.68 16.95 -11.36
CA PRO A 86 0.95 15.52 -11.47
C PRO A 86 2.45 15.24 -11.39
N MET A 87 2.81 14.29 -10.55
CA MET A 87 4.18 13.86 -10.32
C MET A 87 4.31 12.35 -10.37
N GLU A 88 5.41 11.85 -10.90
CA GLU A 88 5.74 10.44 -10.87
C GLU A 88 6.03 9.96 -9.43
N VAL A 89 5.55 8.78 -9.07
CA VAL A 89 5.74 8.20 -7.74
C VAL A 89 7.00 7.33 -7.74
N ARG A 90 7.99 7.70 -6.92
CA ARG A 90 9.23 6.91 -6.72
C ARG A 90 8.90 5.53 -6.13
N GLY A 91 9.71 4.52 -6.44
CA GLY A 91 9.46 3.13 -6.09
C GLY A 91 9.13 2.87 -4.61
N ASP A 92 9.93 3.41 -3.67
CA ASP A 92 9.68 3.28 -2.24
C ASP A 92 8.36 3.91 -1.78
N ARG A 93 8.00 5.05 -2.36
CA ARG A 93 6.75 5.73 -2.07
C ARG A 93 5.57 4.94 -2.66
N ARG A 94 5.74 4.39 -3.87
CA ARG A 94 4.75 3.54 -4.53
C ARG A 94 4.38 2.35 -3.65
N VAL A 95 5.38 1.62 -3.15
CA VAL A 95 5.19 0.51 -2.21
C VAL A 95 4.52 0.98 -0.91
N SER A 96 4.97 2.09 -0.33
CA SER A 96 4.39 2.64 0.91
C SER A 96 2.91 3.02 0.74
N LEU A 97 2.52 3.58 -0.40
CA LEU A 97 1.13 3.91 -0.72
C LEU A 97 0.29 2.64 -0.89
N ALA A 98 0.80 1.64 -1.63
CA ALA A 98 0.12 0.37 -1.84
C ALA A 98 -0.18 -0.33 -0.51
N LEU A 99 0.82 -0.51 0.35
CA LEU A 99 0.64 -1.13 1.67
C LEU A 99 -0.34 -0.35 2.55
N ARG A 100 -0.31 0.98 2.50
CA ARG A 100 -1.25 1.82 3.24
C ARG A 100 -2.68 1.61 2.79
N TRP A 101 -2.93 1.55 1.49
CA TRP A 101 -4.28 1.39 0.95
C TRP A 101 -4.80 -0.02 1.21
N LEU A 102 -4.00 -1.06 0.96
CA LEU A 102 -4.38 -2.44 1.28
C LEU A 102 -4.84 -2.57 2.74
N VAL A 103 -4.06 -2.09 3.71
CA VAL A 103 -4.42 -2.14 5.13
C VAL A 103 -5.66 -1.29 5.43
N ALA A 104 -5.76 -0.09 4.84
CA ALA A 104 -6.89 0.81 5.08
C ALA A 104 -8.21 0.24 4.55
N PHE A 105 -8.20 -0.37 3.37
CA PHE A 105 -9.40 -0.97 2.78
C PHE A 105 -9.75 -2.31 3.42
N ALA A 106 -8.76 -3.13 3.79
CA ALA A 106 -9.02 -4.30 4.63
C ALA A 106 -9.74 -3.94 5.94
N LYS A 107 -9.31 -2.87 6.62
CA LYS A 107 -9.99 -2.38 7.84
C LYS A 107 -11.43 -1.91 7.60
N LYS A 108 -11.74 -1.39 6.41
CA LYS A 108 -13.08 -0.89 6.05
C LYS A 108 -14.09 -1.99 5.70
N ARG A 109 -13.62 -3.21 5.42
CA ARG A 109 -14.52 -4.32 5.08
C ARG A 109 -15.50 -4.62 6.20
N SER A 110 -16.69 -5.06 5.81
CA SER A 110 -17.79 -5.37 6.74
C SER A 110 -17.42 -6.47 7.73
N ASN A 111 -17.79 -6.27 9.00
CA ASN A 111 -17.67 -7.30 10.03
C ASN A 111 -18.74 -8.41 9.89
N ARG A 112 -19.79 -8.18 9.09
CA ARG A 112 -20.84 -9.18 8.87
C ARG A 112 -20.36 -10.32 7.97
N GLU A 113 -19.48 -10.01 7.01
CA GLU A 113 -18.95 -10.98 6.04
C GLU A 113 -17.64 -11.59 6.53
N PHE A 114 -16.81 -10.80 7.21
CA PHE A 114 -15.49 -11.22 7.69
C PHE A 114 -15.34 -10.87 9.15
N HIS A 115 -15.21 -11.88 10.01
CA HIS A 115 -15.16 -11.70 11.45
C HIS A 115 -13.78 -11.27 11.95
N THR A 116 -12.72 -11.70 11.29
CA THR A 116 -11.33 -11.41 11.68
C THR A 116 -10.64 -10.46 10.68
N PHE A 117 -9.67 -9.69 11.18
CA PHE A 117 -8.87 -8.84 10.29
C PHE A 117 -8.03 -9.67 9.31
N ALA A 118 -7.60 -10.87 9.70
CA ALA A 118 -6.86 -11.78 8.83
C ALA A 118 -7.68 -12.18 7.58
N GLU A 119 -8.95 -12.51 7.75
CA GLU A 119 -9.87 -12.81 6.64
C GLU A 119 -10.04 -11.60 5.72
N LYS A 120 -10.27 -10.41 6.30
CA LYS A 120 -10.40 -9.15 5.55
C LYS A 120 -9.16 -8.85 4.71
N LEU A 121 -7.98 -9.03 5.31
CA LEU A 121 -6.70 -8.79 4.64
C LEU A 121 -6.46 -9.82 3.53
N ALA A 122 -6.76 -11.09 3.75
CA ALA A 122 -6.61 -12.15 2.76
C ALA A 122 -7.45 -11.87 1.50
N VAL A 123 -8.72 -11.53 1.69
CA VAL A 123 -9.62 -11.22 0.56
C VAL A 123 -9.17 -9.96 -0.17
N GLU A 124 -8.75 -8.89 0.56
CA GLU A 124 -8.24 -7.67 -0.06
C GLU A 124 -6.99 -7.92 -0.90
N LEU A 125 -6.08 -8.78 -0.43
CA LEU A 125 -4.87 -9.17 -1.18
C LEU A 125 -5.22 -9.96 -2.44
N GLN A 126 -6.15 -10.91 -2.37
CA GLN A 126 -6.58 -11.71 -3.51
C GLN A 126 -7.27 -10.86 -4.58
N GLU A 127 -8.23 -10.01 -4.19
CA GLU A 127 -8.92 -9.10 -5.11
C GLU A 127 -7.94 -8.11 -5.76
N ALA A 128 -7.01 -7.54 -4.97
CA ALA A 128 -6.00 -6.63 -5.49
C ALA A 128 -5.03 -7.32 -6.47
N ALA A 129 -4.69 -8.60 -6.23
CA ALA A 129 -3.88 -9.39 -7.16
C ALA A 129 -4.60 -9.65 -8.49
N GLN A 130 -5.92 -9.83 -8.46
CA GLN A 130 -6.77 -9.97 -9.64
C GLN A 130 -7.07 -8.63 -10.34
N GLY A 131 -6.61 -7.51 -9.80
CA GLY A 131 -6.84 -6.18 -10.35
C GLY A 131 -8.23 -5.59 -10.05
N VAL A 132 -8.92 -6.11 -9.04
CA VAL A 132 -10.24 -5.64 -8.58
C VAL A 132 -10.16 -5.16 -7.12
N GLY A 133 -11.27 -4.66 -6.58
CA GLY A 133 -11.36 -4.22 -5.19
C GLY A 133 -11.18 -2.72 -4.98
N GLU A 134 -11.41 -2.29 -3.74
CA GLU A 134 -11.43 -0.87 -3.38
C GLU A 134 -10.04 -0.20 -3.44
N ALA A 135 -8.97 -0.95 -3.14
CA ALA A 135 -7.60 -0.47 -3.26
C ALA A 135 -7.25 -0.11 -4.72
N ILE A 136 -7.70 -0.94 -5.67
CA ILE A 136 -7.54 -0.70 -7.11
C ILE A 136 -8.35 0.51 -7.56
N LYS A 137 -9.62 0.63 -7.14
CA LYS A 137 -10.45 1.81 -7.43
C LYS A 137 -9.79 3.10 -6.93
N LYS A 138 -9.15 3.06 -5.77
CA LYS A 138 -8.39 4.20 -5.23
C LYS A 138 -7.20 4.57 -6.12
N ARG A 139 -6.43 3.57 -6.59
CA ARG A 139 -5.33 3.78 -7.55
C ARG A 139 -5.85 4.48 -8.80
N ASP A 140 -6.91 3.95 -9.40
CA ASP A 140 -7.46 4.45 -10.66
C ASP A 140 -8.03 5.86 -10.50
N THR A 141 -8.63 6.17 -9.36
CA THR A 141 -9.09 7.53 -9.04
C THR A 141 -7.91 8.52 -9.01
N ILE A 142 -6.78 8.14 -8.39
CA ILE A 142 -5.60 9.01 -8.33
C ILE A 142 -4.94 9.16 -9.69
N GLN A 143 -4.88 8.09 -10.50
CA GLN A 143 -4.36 8.16 -11.86
C GLN A 143 -5.22 9.06 -12.74
N ARG A 144 -6.56 8.92 -12.70
CA ARG A 144 -7.49 9.82 -13.41
C ARG A 144 -7.35 11.28 -12.99
N MET A 145 -7.16 11.54 -11.68
CA MET A 145 -6.88 12.89 -11.21
C MET A 145 -5.57 13.44 -11.79
N ALA A 146 -4.52 12.62 -11.87
CA ALA A 146 -3.24 13.02 -12.43
C ALA A 146 -3.34 13.31 -13.95
N GLU A 147 -4.12 12.50 -14.67
CA GLU A 147 -4.39 12.70 -16.10
C GLU A 147 -5.19 13.97 -16.35
N ALA A 148 -6.25 14.22 -15.60
CA ALA A 148 -7.07 15.43 -15.68
C ALA A 148 -6.25 16.71 -15.43
N ASN A 149 -5.23 16.64 -14.56
CA ASN A 149 -4.34 17.77 -14.25
C ASN A 149 -3.07 17.80 -15.11
N ARG A 150 -2.99 17.03 -16.20
CA ARG A 150 -1.80 16.93 -17.05
C ARG A 150 -1.31 18.27 -17.59
N ALA A 151 -2.22 19.21 -17.83
CA ALA A 151 -1.88 20.56 -18.29
C ALA A 151 -0.93 21.31 -17.34
N PHE A 152 -0.96 21.00 -16.03
CA PHE A 152 -0.11 21.62 -15.01
C PHE A 152 1.22 20.89 -14.78
N ALA A 153 1.56 19.89 -15.60
CA ALA A 153 2.81 19.11 -15.45
C ALA A 153 4.07 19.98 -15.60
N HIS A 154 4.01 21.09 -16.33
CA HIS A 154 5.12 22.02 -16.51
C HIS A 154 5.51 22.76 -15.21
N PHE A 155 4.66 22.78 -14.18
CA PHE A 155 4.98 23.32 -12.85
C PHE A 155 5.77 22.32 -11.97
N LYS A 156 6.29 21.25 -12.57
CA LYS A 156 7.13 20.27 -11.89
C LYS A 156 8.59 20.77 -11.86
N TRP A 157 9.01 21.37 -10.78
CA TRP A 157 10.42 21.66 -10.43
C TRP A 157 10.78 21.08 -9.06
#